data_34af00a6b6cd4a0750f96a4685a7de0a
#
_entry.id   34af00a6b6cd4a0750f96a4685a7de0a
#
_cell.length_a   1.000
_cell.length_b   1.000
_cell.length_c   1.000
_cell.angle_alpha   90.00
_cell.angle_beta   90.00
_cell.angle_gamma   90.00
#
_symmetry.space_group_name_H-M   'P 1'
#
loop_
_entity.id
_entity.type
_entity.pdbx_description
1 polymer ?
#
loop_
_entity_poly.entity_id
_entity_poly.type
_entity_poly.pdbx_seq_one_letter_code
_entity_poly.pdbx_strand_id
1 'polypeptide(L)'
;MEQYEPDRLTPPRAAAVRRSLSNGRAALTRRSLLRASAGGALTLGGLGALSACGIPAAGQAAGGTSAEDHSAQEKTVNFSNWTEYMDVDASGKHHPTLEEFTRRTGISVKYTEDINDNNEFFGKIKPQLAAGQDTGRDLIVLTDWLAARLIRLGWVQKLDASLLPHAYANLSSQFRSPDWDPGRAYSYPWQGISTVIAYNKKALDGIEVTSVSDMLDNPRLKGRVGFLTEMRDTMGMTLLDMGKDPAKFSDDDYAAAIARLQKAVDKGQIRRFTGNDYTSDITSGDFAACIAWAGDVVQLKADSPDIDFVIPDSGYMTSSDNMLIPNKARHKANAERLIDYYYEPQPAAQLAAYINYVCPVDGVQPELAKIDPAAAKNPLIIPDKAMQAKSHSFRSLSATEETAYEAQFAKLTGA
;
A
#
# COMPACT_ATOMS: atom_id res chain seq x y z
N MET A 1 6.20 45.86 -1.28
CA MET A 1 7.10 44.75 -0.87
C MET A 1 6.56 44.22 0.44
N GLU A 2 5.56 43.37 0.36
CA GLU A 2 5.02 42.63 1.49
C GLU A 2 5.82 41.35 1.66
N GLN A 3 6.41 41.16 2.84
CA GLN A 3 7.19 39.98 3.18
C GLN A 3 6.21 38.82 3.44
N TYR A 4 6.27 37.79 2.60
CA TYR A 4 5.58 36.52 2.79
C TYR A 4 6.30 35.75 3.91
N GLU A 5 5.69 35.65 5.08
CA GLU A 5 6.12 34.76 6.15
C GLU A 5 5.54 33.35 5.84
N PRO A 6 6.35 32.28 5.75
CA PRO A 6 5.82 30.94 5.57
C PRO A 6 5.21 30.45 6.88
N ASP A 7 3.90 30.28 6.90
CA ASP A 7 3.17 29.60 7.97
C ASP A 7 3.78 28.22 8.21
N ARG A 8 4.19 27.94 9.43
CA ARG A 8 4.72 26.64 9.84
C ARG A 8 3.63 25.60 9.70
N LEU A 9 3.76 24.69 8.71
CA LEU A 9 2.94 23.51 8.57
C LEU A 9 3.13 22.63 9.81
N THR A 10 2.24 22.76 10.76
CA THR A 10 2.10 21.81 11.86
C THR A 10 1.24 20.65 11.36
N PRO A 11 1.64 19.39 11.56
CA PRO A 11 0.84 18.23 11.13
C PRO A 11 -0.55 18.26 11.80
N PRO A 12 -1.61 17.76 11.10
CA PRO A 12 -2.96 17.79 11.62
C PRO A 12 -3.08 16.91 12.87
N ARG A 13 -3.72 17.46 13.89
CA ARG A 13 -3.94 16.80 15.18
C ARG A 13 -4.90 15.62 15.03
N ALA A 14 -4.66 14.55 15.77
CA ALA A 14 -5.48 13.32 15.93
C ALA A 14 -6.99 13.53 16.21
N ALA A 15 -7.49 14.75 16.25
CA ALA A 15 -8.89 15.10 16.43
C ALA A 15 -9.78 14.76 15.20
N ALA A 16 -9.21 14.59 14.01
CA ALA A 16 -9.97 14.24 12.80
C ALA A 16 -10.40 12.77 12.80
N VAL A 17 -9.60 11.87 13.38
CA VAL A 17 -9.87 10.42 13.43
C VAL A 17 -11.10 10.10 14.30
N ARG A 18 -11.44 10.91 15.31
CA ARG A 18 -12.61 10.66 16.18
C ARG A 18 -13.97 10.97 15.55
N ARG A 19 -14.05 11.70 14.45
CA ARG A 19 -15.33 12.07 13.81
C ARG A 19 -15.79 11.11 12.71
N SER A 20 -14.90 10.33 12.13
CA SER A 20 -15.25 9.38 11.06
C SER A 20 -15.85 8.08 11.58
N LEU A 21 -15.60 7.69 12.83
CA LEU A 21 -16.03 6.41 13.40
C LEU A 21 -17.39 6.43 14.09
N SER A 22 -18.08 7.58 14.20
CA SER A 22 -19.34 7.69 14.95
C SER A 22 -20.65 7.65 14.14
N ASN A 23 -20.59 7.63 12.81
CA ASN A 23 -21.79 7.63 11.96
C ASN A 23 -21.83 6.41 11.04
N GLY A 24 -22.46 5.32 11.46
CA GLY A 24 -22.82 4.28 10.52
C GLY A 24 -22.91 2.84 11.03
N ARG A 25 -23.46 2.61 12.22
CA ARG A 25 -23.94 1.25 12.57
C ARG A 25 -25.46 1.19 12.55
N ALA A 26 -26.03 0.94 11.38
CA ALA A 26 -27.35 0.35 11.26
C ALA A 26 -27.17 -1.18 11.13
N ALA A 27 -27.40 -1.90 12.20
CA ALA A 27 -27.33 -3.36 12.23
C ALA A 27 -28.47 -3.94 11.39
N LEU A 28 -28.16 -4.52 10.24
CA LEU A 28 -29.06 -5.38 9.47
C LEU A 28 -29.08 -6.77 10.13
N THR A 29 -30.15 -7.12 10.79
CA THR A 29 -30.35 -8.43 11.43
C THR A 29 -30.69 -9.48 10.37
N ARG A 30 -30.19 -10.71 10.56
CA ARG A 30 -30.35 -11.89 9.68
C ARG A 30 -31.81 -12.31 9.40
N ARG A 31 -32.83 -11.60 9.91
CA ARG A 31 -34.25 -11.93 9.74
C ARG A 31 -34.95 -11.24 8.59
N SER A 32 -34.32 -10.26 7.90
CA SER A 32 -34.94 -9.53 6.79
C SER A 32 -34.68 -10.14 5.40
N LEU A 33 -33.77 -11.14 5.29
CA LEU A 33 -33.37 -11.76 4.01
C LEU A 33 -34.18 -13.00 3.60
N LEU A 34 -35.14 -13.46 4.43
CA LEU A 34 -35.88 -14.69 4.18
C LEU A 34 -37.34 -14.51 3.74
N ARG A 35 -37.76 -13.30 3.32
CA ARG A 35 -39.17 -13.05 2.93
C ARG A 35 -39.41 -12.59 1.49
N ALA A 36 -38.47 -12.78 0.58
CA ALA A 36 -38.64 -12.42 -0.83
C ALA A 36 -38.29 -13.56 -1.80
N SER A 37 -38.87 -14.73 -1.60
CA SER A 37 -38.82 -15.80 -2.62
C SER A 37 -40.00 -16.76 -2.45
N ALA A 38 -41.17 -16.35 -2.96
CA ALA A 38 -42.24 -17.27 -3.28
C ALA A 38 -43.08 -16.67 -4.42
N GLY A 39 -43.05 -17.30 -5.59
CA GLY A 39 -44.05 -17.09 -6.63
C GLY A 39 -43.50 -17.11 -8.07
N GLY A 40 -43.74 -18.20 -8.81
CA GLY A 40 -43.79 -18.11 -10.27
C GLY A 40 -43.07 -19.24 -11.07
N ALA A 41 -43.72 -20.37 -11.15
CA ALA A 41 -43.98 -21.31 -12.28
C ALA A 41 -42.95 -21.55 -13.40
N LEU A 42 -42.64 -22.82 -13.50
CA LEU A 42 -42.28 -23.75 -14.62
C LEU A 42 -42.46 -23.23 -16.07
N THR A 43 -41.40 -23.38 -16.87
CA THR A 43 -41.49 -23.99 -18.23
C THR A 43 -40.26 -24.82 -18.53
N LEU A 44 -40.45 -26.03 -19.00
CA LEU A 44 -39.50 -27.02 -19.49
C LEU A 44 -38.89 -26.56 -20.82
N GLY A 45 -37.63 -26.90 -21.04
CA GLY A 45 -37.09 -27.11 -22.39
C GLY A 45 -35.62 -26.71 -22.57
N GLY A 46 -34.73 -27.70 -22.74
CA GLY A 46 -33.44 -27.47 -23.40
C GLY A 46 -32.20 -27.95 -22.63
N LEU A 47 -31.86 -29.23 -22.87
CA LEU A 47 -30.52 -29.77 -22.59
C LEU A 47 -29.47 -29.00 -23.39
N GLY A 48 -28.49 -28.42 -22.73
CA GLY A 48 -27.34 -27.77 -23.35
C GLY A 48 -26.23 -27.46 -22.35
N ALA A 49 -25.26 -28.35 -22.30
CA ALA A 49 -23.86 -28.12 -21.90
C ALA A 49 -23.59 -27.32 -20.63
N LEU A 50 -23.28 -27.99 -19.54
CA LEU A 50 -22.46 -27.52 -18.44
C LEU A 50 -21.05 -27.25 -18.97
N SER A 51 -20.82 -26.02 -19.45
CA SER A 51 -19.45 -25.51 -19.65
C SER A 51 -18.92 -25.07 -18.29
N ALA A 52 -18.00 -25.86 -17.75
CA ALA A 52 -17.19 -25.48 -16.61
C ALA A 52 -16.63 -24.08 -16.83
N CYS A 53 -16.83 -23.17 -15.86
CA CYS A 53 -16.14 -21.89 -15.79
C CYS A 53 -14.64 -22.15 -15.61
N GLY A 54 -13.95 -22.48 -16.72
CA GLY A 54 -12.51 -22.51 -16.79
C GLY A 54 -11.99 -21.08 -16.71
N ILE A 55 -11.11 -20.82 -15.74
CA ILE A 55 -10.24 -19.66 -15.75
C ILE A 55 -9.48 -19.70 -17.08
N PRO A 56 -9.49 -18.62 -17.91
CA PRO A 56 -8.73 -18.63 -19.15
C PRO A 56 -7.25 -18.84 -18.83
N ALA A 57 -6.63 -19.79 -19.55
CA ALA A 57 -5.20 -20.00 -19.45
C ALA A 57 -4.45 -18.70 -19.80
N ALA A 58 -3.38 -18.42 -19.06
CA ALA A 58 -2.48 -17.29 -19.33
C ALA A 58 -2.04 -17.36 -20.80
N GLY A 59 -2.51 -16.40 -21.63
CA GLY A 59 -2.14 -16.33 -23.05
C GLY A 59 -3.22 -15.82 -24.02
N GLN A 60 -4.46 -15.68 -23.57
CA GLN A 60 -5.46 -15.01 -24.42
C GLN A 60 -5.82 -13.65 -23.81
N ALA A 61 -5.10 -12.62 -24.25
CA ALA A 61 -5.52 -11.23 -24.03
C ALA A 61 -6.90 -11.07 -24.69
N ALA A 62 -7.94 -10.93 -23.87
CA ALA A 62 -9.22 -10.45 -24.35
C ALA A 62 -9.02 -9.09 -25.03
N GLY A 63 -9.50 -8.93 -26.24
CA GLY A 63 -9.15 -7.85 -27.15
C GLY A 63 -9.23 -6.45 -26.54
N GLY A 64 -8.26 -5.60 -26.94
CA GLY A 64 -8.26 -4.17 -26.77
C GLY A 64 -8.15 -3.68 -25.34
N THR A 65 -6.91 -3.57 -24.83
CA THR A 65 -6.61 -3.14 -23.46
C THR A 65 -6.82 -1.65 -23.21
N SER A 66 -6.78 -0.78 -24.23
CA SER A 66 -6.98 0.65 -24.08
C SER A 66 -8.43 1.07 -24.28
N ALA A 67 -8.90 1.99 -23.46
CA ALA A 67 -10.07 2.79 -23.76
C ALA A 67 -9.72 3.88 -24.79
N GLU A 68 -10.73 4.52 -25.37
CA GLU A 68 -10.56 5.83 -25.98
C GLU A 68 -10.16 6.82 -24.88
N ASP A 69 -9.05 7.55 -25.10
CA ASP A 69 -8.56 8.54 -24.15
C ASP A 69 -9.30 9.87 -24.31
N HIS A 70 -10.10 10.23 -23.33
CA HIS A 70 -10.87 11.46 -23.30
C HIS A 70 -10.15 12.64 -22.64
N SER A 71 -8.87 12.50 -22.30
CA SER A 71 -8.06 13.53 -21.60
C SER A 71 -8.04 14.89 -22.28
N ALA A 72 -8.21 14.94 -23.60
CA ALA A 72 -8.26 16.20 -24.33
C ALA A 72 -9.53 17.01 -24.05
N GLN A 73 -10.67 16.32 -23.89
CA GLN A 73 -12.01 16.90 -23.70
C GLN A 73 -12.36 17.01 -22.20
N GLU A 74 -11.97 16.03 -21.42
CA GLU A 74 -12.32 15.90 -20.00
C GLU A 74 -11.06 16.12 -19.15
N LYS A 75 -10.93 17.32 -18.56
CA LYS A 75 -9.78 17.70 -17.74
C LYS A 75 -9.94 17.21 -16.31
N THR A 76 -9.92 15.89 -16.12
CA THR A 76 -10.07 15.23 -14.83
C THR A 76 -9.21 13.97 -14.70
N VAL A 77 -8.93 13.56 -13.44
CA VAL A 77 -8.33 12.28 -13.06
C VAL A 77 -9.06 11.74 -11.85
N ASN A 78 -9.52 10.48 -11.91
CA ASN A 78 -10.02 9.74 -10.76
C ASN A 78 -8.86 8.95 -10.16
N PHE A 79 -8.38 9.38 -8.99
CA PHE A 79 -7.20 8.84 -8.34
C PHE A 79 -7.56 8.13 -7.04
N SER A 80 -7.36 6.80 -6.99
CA SER A 80 -7.51 5.98 -5.78
C SER A 80 -6.17 5.69 -5.14
N ASN A 81 -6.08 5.91 -3.83
CA ASN A 81 -4.85 5.74 -3.06
C ASN A 81 -5.15 5.13 -1.69
N TRP A 82 -4.10 4.86 -0.94
CA TRP A 82 -4.14 4.41 0.44
C TRP A 82 -4.56 5.53 1.38
N THR A 83 -5.05 5.15 2.54
CA THR A 83 -5.41 6.08 3.62
C THR A 83 -4.15 6.81 4.12
N GLU A 84 -4.27 8.12 4.38
CA GLU A 84 -3.19 8.99 4.90
C GLU A 84 -1.91 9.02 4.04
N TYR A 85 -2.05 8.84 2.72
CA TYR A 85 -0.93 8.72 1.78
C TYR A 85 -0.85 9.88 0.79
N MET A 86 -1.42 11.05 1.17
CA MET A 86 -1.41 12.31 0.42
C MET A 86 -1.30 13.47 1.41
N ASP A 87 -0.59 14.53 1.01
CA ASP A 87 -0.49 15.75 1.80
C ASP A 87 -1.85 16.42 2.00
N VAL A 88 -2.10 16.88 3.24
CA VAL A 88 -3.33 17.56 3.63
C VAL A 88 -2.97 18.85 4.37
N ASP A 89 -3.72 19.90 4.15
CA ASP A 89 -3.56 21.18 4.86
C ASP A 89 -3.99 21.09 6.34
N ALA A 90 -3.73 22.16 7.11
CA ALA A 90 -4.09 22.21 8.52
C ALA A 90 -5.61 22.07 8.80
N SER A 91 -6.47 22.28 7.79
CA SER A 91 -7.92 22.07 7.91
C SER A 91 -8.34 20.61 7.76
N GLY A 92 -7.46 19.74 7.21
CA GLY A 92 -7.74 18.37 6.88
C GLY A 92 -8.69 18.19 5.69
N LYS A 93 -8.82 19.19 4.82
CA LYS A 93 -9.81 19.20 3.73
C LYS A 93 -9.21 19.40 2.34
N HIS A 94 -8.02 19.95 2.26
CA HIS A 94 -7.37 20.30 1.01
C HIS A 94 -6.08 19.51 0.84
N HIS A 95 -5.76 19.17 -0.40
CA HIS A 95 -4.54 18.48 -0.78
C HIS A 95 -3.65 19.46 -1.57
N PRO A 96 -2.72 20.18 -0.90
CA PRO A 96 -1.98 21.30 -1.51
C PRO A 96 -1.25 20.92 -2.81
N THR A 97 -0.62 19.72 -2.87
CA THR A 97 0.08 19.30 -4.10
C THR A 97 -0.89 18.98 -5.25
N LEU A 98 -2.07 18.41 -4.97
CA LEU A 98 -3.09 18.16 -6.00
C LEU A 98 -3.74 19.47 -6.48
N GLU A 99 -3.95 20.42 -5.58
CA GLU A 99 -4.46 21.75 -5.94
C GLU A 99 -3.46 22.53 -6.81
N GLU A 100 -2.16 22.45 -6.48
CA GLU A 100 -1.10 23.06 -7.29
C GLU A 100 -1.01 22.38 -8.68
N PHE A 101 -1.12 21.06 -8.77
CA PHE A 101 -1.23 20.35 -10.04
C PHE A 101 -2.42 20.88 -10.87
N THR A 102 -3.59 20.99 -10.25
CA THR A 102 -4.80 21.51 -10.90
C THR A 102 -4.60 22.95 -11.37
N ARG A 103 -4.00 23.81 -10.55
CA ARG A 103 -3.70 25.21 -10.89
C ARG A 103 -2.75 25.31 -12.07
N ARG A 104 -1.72 24.43 -12.14
CA ARG A 104 -0.70 24.45 -13.22
C ARG A 104 -1.21 23.90 -14.54
N THR A 105 -2.08 22.89 -14.48
CA THR A 105 -2.47 22.09 -15.67
C THR A 105 -3.91 22.30 -16.13
N GLY A 106 -4.76 22.84 -15.27
CA GLY A 106 -6.21 22.88 -15.46
C GLY A 106 -6.89 21.51 -15.31
N ILE A 107 -6.17 20.47 -14.90
CA ILE A 107 -6.70 19.11 -14.70
C ILE A 107 -7.11 18.97 -13.25
N SER A 108 -8.41 18.73 -12.99
CA SER A 108 -8.93 18.46 -11.66
C SER A 108 -8.64 17.01 -11.24
N VAL A 109 -8.31 16.80 -9.96
CA VAL A 109 -8.10 15.45 -9.43
C VAL A 109 -9.20 15.11 -8.43
N LYS A 110 -9.97 14.07 -8.74
CA LYS A 110 -10.90 13.46 -7.80
C LYS A 110 -10.13 12.39 -7.01
N TYR A 111 -9.61 12.78 -5.87
CA TYR A 111 -8.84 11.93 -4.97
C TYR A 111 -9.76 11.12 -4.05
N THR A 112 -9.44 9.84 -3.86
CA THR A 112 -10.22 8.93 -3.00
C THR A 112 -9.27 8.00 -2.24
N GLU A 113 -9.41 7.96 -0.92
CA GLU A 113 -8.73 7.00 -0.05
C GLU A 113 -9.63 5.77 0.15
N ASP A 114 -9.52 4.80 -0.75
CA ASP A 114 -10.35 3.58 -0.72
C ASP A 114 -9.53 2.29 -0.74
N ILE A 115 -8.23 2.39 -0.48
CA ILE A 115 -7.30 1.27 -0.35
C ILE A 115 -6.83 1.17 1.11
N ASN A 116 -7.14 0.05 1.78
CA ASN A 116 -6.66 -0.28 3.12
C ASN A 116 -5.80 -1.56 3.12
N ASP A 117 -6.03 -2.43 2.14
CA ASP A 117 -5.33 -3.69 1.95
C ASP A 117 -5.36 -4.06 0.47
N ASN A 118 -4.25 -4.59 -0.06
CA ASN A 118 -4.12 -4.95 -1.47
C ASN A 118 -5.14 -6.01 -1.90
N ASN A 119 -5.34 -7.07 -1.12
CA ASN A 119 -6.24 -8.16 -1.48
C ASN A 119 -7.71 -7.72 -1.41
N GLU A 120 -8.06 -6.91 -0.41
CA GLU A 120 -9.39 -6.30 -0.29
C GLU A 120 -9.68 -5.42 -1.50
N PHE A 121 -8.76 -4.52 -1.84
CA PHE A 121 -8.93 -3.62 -2.99
C PHE A 121 -8.96 -4.39 -4.31
N PHE A 122 -8.06 -5.38 -4.49
CA PHE A 122 -8.09 -6.25 -5.66
C PHE A 122 -9.43 -6.96 -5.80
N GLY A 123 -10.02 -7.46 -4.70
CA GLY A 123 -11.37 -8.03 -4.69
C GLY A 123 -12.44 -7.08 -5.21
N LYS A 124 -12.33 -5.77 -4.91
CA LYS A 124 -13.26 -4.73 -5.38
C LYS A 124 -13.17 -4.49 -6.89
N ILE A 125 -11.95 -4.45 -7.46
CA ILE A 125 -11.74 -4.08 -8.89
C ILE A 125 -11.65 -5.27 -9.83
N LYS A 126 -11.32 -6.46 -9.32
CA LYS A 126 -11.15 -7.70 -10.11
C LYS A 126 -12.32 -8.03 -11.03
N PRO A 127 -13.60 -7.94 -10.60
CA PRO A 127 -14.73 -8.29 -11.48
C PRO A 127 -14.78 -7.41 -12.74
N GLN A 128 -14.56 -6.10 -12.61
CA GLN A 128 -14.57 -5.18 -13.75
C GLN A 128 -13.34 -5.43 -14.66
N LEU A 129 -12.15 -5.54 -14.09
CA LEU A 129 -10.93 -5.81 -14.85
C LEU A 129 -11.01 -7.13 -15.63
N ALA A 130 -11.49 -8.19 -14.99
CA ALA A 130 -11.68 -9.49 -15.64
C ALA A 130 -12.74 -9.47 -16.75
N ALA A 131 -13.76 -8.62 -16.63
CA ALA A 131 -14.78 -8.40 -17.64
C ALA A 131 -14.35 -7.40 -18.74
N GLY A 132 -13.14 -6.82 -18.66
CA GLY A 132 -12.67 -5.78 -19.58
C GLY A 132 -13.49 -4.49 -19.47
N GLN A 133 -14.01 -4.18 -18.29
CA GLN A 133 -14.82 -3.00 -18.00
C GLN A 133 -13.98 -1.90 -17.33
N ASP A 134 -14.45 -0.65 -17.44
CA ASP A 134 -13.91 0.48 -16.73
C ASP A 134 -14.18 0.33 -15.21
N THR A 135 -13.14 0.54 -14.40
CA THR A 135 -13.23 0.53 -12.95
C THR A 135 -13.71 1.86 -12.37
N GLY A 136 -13.87 2.88 -13.23
CA GLY A 136 -14.10 4.26 -12.84
C GLY A 136 -12.89 4.96 -12.22
N ARG A 137 -11.70 4.35 -12.33
CA ARG A 137 -10.43 4.86 -11.82
C ARG A 137 -9.45 5.07 -12.97
N ASP A 138 -8.77 6.22 -12.98
CA ASP A 138 -7.75 6.54 -13.98
C ASP A 138 -6.35 6.24 -13.44
N LEU A 139 -6.14 6.39 -12.14
CA LEU A 139 -4.88 6.12 -11.44
C LEU A 139 -5.16 5.36 -10.15
N ILE A 140 -4.38 4.31 -9.89
CA ILE A 140 -4.41 3.52 -8.66
C ILE A 140 -3.00 3.30 -8.14
N VAL A 141 -2.83 3.17 -6.83
CA VAL A 141 -1.53 2.92 -6.19
C VAL A 141 -1.55 1.56 -5.51
N LEU A 142 -0.66 0.66 -5.95
CA LEU A 142 -0.61 -0.72 -5.46
C LEU A 142 0.83 -1.18 -5.20
N THR A 143 0.99 -2.05 -4.21
CA THR A 143 2.29 -2.62 -3.86
C THR A 143 2.85 -3.50 -4.99
N ASP A 144 4.16 -3.61 -5.08
CA ASP A 144 4.94 -4.31 -6.12
C ASP A 144 4.31 -5.59 -6.64
N TRP A 145 3.96 -6.48 -5.75
CA TRP A 145 3.47 -7.81 -6.11
C TRP A 145 2.09 -7.75 -6.79
N LEU A 146 1.21 -6.84 -6.36
CA LEU A 146 -0.10 -6.69 -6.99
C LEU A 146 0.03 -5.93 -8.31
N ALA A 147 0.93 -4.95 -8.39
CA ALA A 147 1.31 -4.30 -9.64
C ALA A 147 1.82 -5.33 -10.66
N ALA A 148 2.76 -6.20 -10.25
CA ALA A 148 3.27 -7.29 -11.06
C ALA A 148 2.16 -8.26 -11.53
N ARG A 149 1.23 -8.62 -10.62
CA ARG A 149 0.07 -9.45 -10.96
C ARG A 149 -0.82 -8.80 -12.01
N LEU A 150 -1.16 -7.51 -11.86
CA LEU A 150 -2.01 -6.80 -12.82
C LEU A 150 -1.33 -6.66 -14.19
N ILE A 151 -0.03 -6.43 -14.23
CA ILE A 151 0.78 -6.39 -15.47
C ILE A 151 0.75 -7.77 -16.15
N ARG A 152 1.02 -8.84 -15.41
CA ARG A 152 1.01 -10.22 -15.90
C ARG A 152 -0.37 -10.65 -16.46
N LEU A 153 -1.44 -10.15 -15.84
CA LEU A 153 -2.82 -10.38 -16.30
C LEU A 153 -3.21 -9.50 -17.49
N GLY A 154 -2.39 -8.51 -17.87
CA GLY A 154 -2.70 -7.54 -18.91
C GLY A 154 -3.86 -6.60 -18.52
N TRP A 155 -4.00 -6.25 -17.25
CA TRP A 155 -5.10 -5.47 -16.71
C TRP A 155 -4.77 -3.99 -16.49
N VAL A 156 -3.57 -3.58 -16.83
CA VAL A 156 -3.10 -2.19 -16.80
C VAL A 156 -2.57 -1.75 -18.15
N GLN A 157 -2.64 -0.45 -18.41
CA GLN A 157 -2.23 0.16 -19.67
C GLN A 157 -0.71 0.43 -19.66
N LYS A 158 -0.07 0.24 -20.80
CA LYS A 158 1.31 0.68 -21.00
C LYS A 158 1.37 2.21 -20.98
N LEU A 159 2.37 2.74 -20.29
CA LEU A 159 2.62 4.18 -20.16
C LEU A 159 3.27 4.75 -21.44
N ASP A 160 2.97 6.01 -21.74
CA ASP A 160 3.61 6.78 -22.80
C ASP A 160 4.80 7.55 -22.21
N ALA A 161 6.01 7.05 -22.47
CA ALA A 161 7.24 7.65 -21.98
C ALA A 161 7.42 9.12 -22.43
N SER A 162 6.79 9.54 -23.52
CA SER A 162 6.87 10.94 -23.99
C SER A 162 6.13 11.93 -23.08
N LEU A 163 5.19 11.45 -22.27
CA LEU A 163 4.44 12.23 -21.28
C LEU A 163 5.05 12.19 -19.88
N LEU A 164 6.19 11.50 -19.71
CA LEU A 164 6.82 11.21 -18.41
C LEU A 164 8.30 11.65 -18.35
N PRO A 165 8.66 12.85 -18.84
CA PRO A 165 10.06 13.28 -18.90
C PRO A 165 10.71 13.43 -17.51
N HIS A 166 9.98 13.96 -16.49
CA HIS A 166 10.50 14.08 -15.14
C HIS A 166 10.58 12.72 -14.45
N ALA A 167 9.57 11.86 -14.62
CA ALA A 167 9.58 10.53 -14.08
C ALA A 167 10.75 9.69 -14.61
N TYR A 168 11.04 9.79 -15.91
CA TYR A 168 12.19 9.11 -16.51
C TYR A 168 13.53 9.66 -16.01
N ALA A 169 13.67 11.00 -15.92
CA ALA A 169 14.92 11.65 -15.53
C ALA A 169 15.23 11.48 -14.03
N ASN A 170 14.22 11.62 -13.18
CA ASN A 170 14.39 11.79 -11.75
C ASN A 170 14.07 10.55 -10.92
N LEU A 171 13.66 9.43 -11.53
CA LEU A 171 13.45 8.18 -10.81
C LEU A 171 14.77 7.70 -10.21
N SER A 172 14.79 7.47 -8.90
CA SER A 172 15.95 6.97 -8.18
C SER A 172 16.38 5.59 -8.70
N SER A 173 17.69 5.37 -8.77
CA SER A 173 18.29 4.18 -9.39
C SER A 173 17.81 2.86 -8.79
N GLN A 174 17.53 2.84 -7.48
CA GLN A 174 17.04 1.64 -6.79
C GLN A 174 15.67 1.16 -7.27
N PHE A 175 14.87 2.03 -7.90
CA PHE A 175 13.52 1.71 -8.39
C PHE A 175 13.43 1.55 -9.91
N ARG A 176 14.53 1.73 -10.67
CA ARG A 176 14.50 1.84 -12.15
C ARG A 176 14.12 0.57 -12.89
N SER A 177 14.48 -0.59 -12.37
CA SER A 177 14.39 -1.83 -13.16
C SER A 177 13.98 -3.03 -12.31
N PRO A 178 12.74 -3.06 -11.79
CA PRO A 178 12.22 -4.26 -11.18
C PRO A 178 12.08 -5.35 -12.25
N ASP A 179 12.30 -6.59 -11.89
CA ASP A 179 12.20 -7.76 -12.79
C ASP A 179 10.83 -7.94 -13.41
N TRP A 180 9.78 -7.51 -12.70
CA TRP A 180 8.37 -7.63 -13.11
C TRP A 180 7.87 -6.48 -14.01
N ASP A 181 8.57 -5.35 -14.09
CA ASP A 181 8.29 -4.22 -15.01
C ASP A 181 9.60 -3.58 -15.54
N PRO A 182 10.35 -4.31 -16.38
CA PRO A 182 11.61 -3.80 -16.92
C PRO A 182 11.43 -2.47 -17.66
N GLY A 183 12.23 -1.47 -17.25
CA GLY A 183 12.18 -0.14 -17.85
C GLY A 183 10.94 0.68 -17.48
N ARG A 184 10.17 0.26 -16.49
CA ARG A 184 8.98 0.98 -16.01
C ARG A 184 7.98 1.26 -17.13
N ALA A 185 7.66 0.21 -17.90
CA ALA A 185 6.75 0.32 -19.03
C ALA A 185 5.27 0.51 -18.63
N TYR A 186 4.90 0.09 -17.40
CA TYR A 186 3.52 0.06 -16.92
C TYR A 186 3.32 0.78 -15.59
N SER A 187 4.39 1.07 -14.85
CA SER A 187 4.29 1.61 -13.50
C SER A 187 5.40 2.59 -13.17
N TYR A 188 5.11 3.50 -12.25
CA TYR A 188 6.11 4.31 -11.57
C TYR A 188 5.87 4.27 -10.06
N PRO A 189 6.91 4.15 -9.21
CA PRO A 189 6.76 4.19 -7.77
C PRO A 189 6.07 5.45 -7.29
N TRP A 190 5.08 5.30 -6.40
CA TRP A 190 4.53 6.39 -5.61
C TRP A 190 5.47 6.69 -4.44
N GLN A 191 5.75 5.66 -3.65
CA GLN A 191 6.73 5.72 -2.55
C GLN A 191 7.41 4.35 -2.38
N GLY A 192 8.60 4.37 -1.78
CA GLY A 192 9.21 3.16 -1.24
C GLY A 192 8.75 2.91 0.18
N ILE A 193 8.59 1.65 0.54
CA ILE A 193 8.11 1.18 1.84
C ILE A 193 9.27 0.55 2.60
N SER A 194 9.32 0.80 3.90
CA SER A 194 10.19 0.10 4.85
C SER A 194 9.34 -0.48 5.96
N THR A 195 9.46 -1.78 6.21
CA THR A 195 8.70 -2.48 7.25
C THR A 195 9.54 -2.63 8.51
N VAL A 196 9.04 -2.14 9.63
CA VAL A 196 9.73 -2.08 10.92
C VAL A 196 8.91 -2.76 12.01
N ILE A 197 9.46 -2.87 13.22
CA ILE A 197 8.68 -3.18 14.43
C ILE A 197 8.36 -1.87 15.13
N ALA A 198 7.06 -1.50 15.15
CA ALA A 198 6.56 -0.40 15.95
C ALA A 198 6.20 -0.87 17.36
N TYR A 199 6.34 0.02 18.34
CA TYR A 199 5.94 -0.28 19.71
C TYR A 199 5.42 0.95 20.45
N ASN A 200 4.56 0.70 21.46
CA ASN A 200 4.08 1.70 22.38
C ASN A 200 4.81 1.54 23.72
N LYS A 201 5.63 2.53 24.10
CA LYS A 201 6.48 2.50 25.29
C LYS A 201 5.70 2.26 26.58
N LYS A 202 4.53 2.89 26.72
CA LYS A 202 3.65 2.67 27.88
C LYS A 202 3.07 1.26 27.92
N ALA A 203 2.64 0.78 26.74
CA ALA A 203 2.09 -0.55 26.63
C ALA A 203 3.14 -1.65 26.80
N LEU A 204 4.39 -1.41 26.46
CA LEU A 204 5.51 -2.35 26.71
C LEU A 204 5.80 -2.51 28.20
N ASP A 205 5.56 -1.49 29.03
CA ASP A 205 5.78 -1.56 30.48
C ASP A 205 7.18 -2.11 30.85
N GLY A 206 8.21 -1.52 30.27
CA GLY A 206 9.61 -1.89 30.49
C GLY A 206 10.07 -3.18 29.79
N ILE A 207 9.27 -3.78 28.91
CA ILE A 207 9.69 -4.87 28.03
C ILE A 207 10.50 -4.26 26.89
N GLU A 208 11.63 -4.84 26.57
CA GLU A 208 12.41 -4.53 25.38
C GLU A 208 11.95 -5.42 24.23
N VAL A 209 11.73 -4.81 23.05
CA VAL A 209 11.40 -5.51 21.80
C VAL A 209 12.36 -5.02 20.72
N THR A 210 13.20 -5.92 20.24
CA THR A 210 14.22 -5.65 19.21
C THR A 210 14.13 -6.59 18.01
N SER A 211 13.31 -7.63 18.10
CA SER A 211 13.19 -8.69 17.11
C SER A 211 11.77 -9.23 17.01
N VAL A 212 11.48 -9.95 15.92
CA VAL A 212 10.23 -10.71 15.79
C VAL A 212 10.15 -11.82 16.85
N SER A 213 11.30 -12.41 17.20
CA SER A 213 11.37 -13.39 18.31
C SER A 213 10.87 -12.79 19.62
N ASP A 214 11.24 -11.57 19.97
CA ASP A 214 10.74 -10.93 21.19
C ASP A 214 9.22 -10.80 21.21
N MET A 215 8.64 -10.47 20.05
CA MET A 215 7.18 -10.38 19.89
C MET A 215 6.50 -11.74 20.04
N LEU A 216 7.08 -12.80 19.46
CA LEU A 216 6.46 -14.12 19.37
C LEU A 216 6.67 -14.97 20.63
N ASP A 217 7.79 -14.79 21.34
CA ASP A 217 8.22 -15.71 22.39
C ASP A 217 8.12 -15.12 23.81
N ASN A 218 7.98 -13.79 23.97
CA ASN A 218 7.83 -13.16 25.29
C ASN A 218 6.40 -13.32 25.83
N PRO A 219 6.18 -14.11 26.91
CA PRO A 219 4.85 -14.37 27.44
C PRO A 219 4.14 -13.14 28.02
N ARG A 220 4.89 -12.07 28.38
CA ARG A 220 4.31 -10.80 28.84
C ARG A 220 3.62 -10.01 27.72
N LEU A 221 3.91 -10.35 26.46
CA LEU A 221 3.29 -9.75 25.27
C LEU A 221 2.11 -10.57 24.71
N LYS A 222 1.70 -11.64 25.41
CA LYS A 222 0.60 -12.50 24.96
C LYS A 222 -0.68 -11.71 24.71
N GLY A 223 -1.22 -11.83 23.47
CA GLY A 223 -2.43 -11.13 23.04
C GLY A 223 -2.28 -9.62 22.86
N ARG A 224 -1.02 -9.14 22.76
CA ARG A 224 -0.70 -7.71 22.65
C ARG A 224 0.27 -7.39 21.50
N VAL A 225 0.48 -8.33 20.59
CA VAL A 225 1.29 -8.11 19.39
C VAL A 225 0.45 -8.24 18.13
N GLY A 226 0.73 -7.40 17.16
CA GLY A 226 0.07 -7.35 15.84
C GLY A 226 1.01 -7.70 14.70
N PHE A 227 0.47 -8.30 13.65
CA PHE A 227 1.17 -8.56 12.40
C PHE A 227 0.36 -8.01 11.23
N LEU A 228 1.00 -7.78 10.08
CA LEU A 228 0.32 -7.28 8.89
C LEU A 228 -0.39 -8.42 8.14
N THR A 229 -1.54 -8.10 7.53
CA THR A 229 -2.18 -8.94 6.52
C THR A 229 -1.37 -8.97 5.22
N GLU A 230 -0.41 -8.06 5.03
CA GLU A 230 0.52 -8.13 3.92
C GLU A 230 1.50 -9.30 4.12
N MET A 231 1.28 -10.34 3.32
CA MET A 231 2.01 -11.61 3.43
C MET A 231 3.52 -11.41 3.31
N ARG A 232 3.96 -10.59 2.37
CA ARG A 232 5.39 -10.45 2.06
C ARG A 232 6.15 -9.75 3.18
N ASP A 233 5.51 -8.79 3.82
CA ASP A 233 6.08 -8.10 4.98
C ASP A 233 6.13 -9.04 6.20
N THR A 234 5.02 -9.65 6.55
CA THR A 234 4.94 -10.55 7.72
C THR A 234 5.86 -11.77 7.57
N MET A 235 5.82 -12.43 6.41
CA MET A 235 6.66 -13.59 6.15
C MET A 235 8.13 -13.19 5.99
N GLY A 236 8.41 -12.08 5.32
CA GLY A 236 9.77 -11.57 5.13
C GLY A 236 10.44 -11.25 6.47
N MET A 237 9.78 -10.49 7.34
CA MET A 237 10.29 -10.19 8.69
C MET A 237 10.48 -11.47 9.54
N THR A 238 9.58 -12.44 9.38
CA THR A 238 9.69 -13.74 10.08
C THR A 238 10.86 -14.56 9.55
N LEU A 239 11.07 -14.60 8.23
CA LEU A 239 12.19 -15.28 7.60
C LEU A 239 13.54 -14.67 8.03
N LEU A 240 13.64 -13.33 8.02
CA LEU A 240 14.84 -12.62 8.49
C LEU A 240 15.18 -12.97 9.94
N ASP A 241 14.19 -12.98 10.81
CA ASP A 241 14.34 -13.35 12.21
C ASP A 241 14.76 -14.82 12.40
N MET A 242 14.41 -15.70 11.45
CA MET A 242 14.87 -17.09 11.39
C MET A 242 16.25 -17.24 10.72
N GLY A 243 16.93 -16.15 10.33
CA GLY A 243 18.20 -16.15 9.63
C GLY A 243 18.12 -16.63 8.18
N LYS A 244 16.93 -16.46 7.55
CA LYS A 244 16.69 -16.81 6.15
C LYS A 244 16.64 -15.56 5.28
N ASP A 245 17.14 -15.67 4.05
CA ASP A 245 17.11 -14.57 3.08
C ASP A 245 15.73 -14.54 2.35
N PRO A 246 14.91 -13.49 2.53
CA PRO A 246 13.62 -13.38 1.84
C PRO A 246 13.71 -13.33 0.32
N ALA A 247 14.90 -13.03 -0.22
CA ALA A 247 15.14 -13.06 -1.66
C ALA A 247 15.43 -14.46 -2.21
N LYS A 248 15.68 -15.47 -1.35
CA LYS A 248 16.18 -16.80 -1.77
C LYS A 248 15.60 -17.98 -0.98
N PHE A 249 14.57 -17.77 -0.17
CA PHE A 249 13.97 -18.83 0.64
C PHE A 249 13.38 -19.97 -0.22
N SER A 250 13.35 -21.17 0.35
CA SER A 250 12.73 -22.36 -0.21
C SER A 250 11.27 -22.53 0.30
N ASP A 251 10.54 -23.48 -0.31
CA ASP A 251 9.20 -23.89 0.17
C ASP A 251 9.24 -24.37 1.64
N ASP A 252 10.31 -25.10 2.02
CA ASP A 252 10.50 -25.58 3.39
C ASP A 252 10.74 -24.42 4.37
N ASP A 253 11.51 -23.38 3.96
CA ASP A 253 11.70 -22.18 4.78
C ASP A 253 10.40 -21.42 4.97
N TYR A 254 9.58 -21.30 3.91
CA TYR A 254 8.27 -20.68 3.98
C TYR A 254 7.33 -21.46 4.91
N ALA A 255 7.27 -22.78 4.76
CA ALA A 255 6.45 -23.64 5.62
C ALA A 255 6.88 -23.58 7.08
N ALA A 256 8.19 -23.50 7.37
CA ALA A 256 8.71 -23.32 8.73
C ALA A 256 8.30 -21.98 9.34
N ALA A 257 8.34 -20.89 8.55
CA ALA A 257 7.91 -19.57 9.00
C ALA A 257 6.38 -19.54 9.27
N ILE A 258 5.56 -20.13 8.39
CA ILE A 258 4.11 -20.33 8.63
C ILE A 258 3.87 -21.11 9.92
N ALA A 259 4.58 -22.23 10.13
CA ALA A 259 4.42 -23.04 11.34
C ALA A 259 4.79 -22.27 12.63
N ARG A 260 5.82 -21.41 12.56
CA ARG A 260 6.21 -20.54 13.68
C ARG A 260 5.10 -19.53 14.04
N LEU A 261 4.55 -18.86 13.04
CA LEU A 261 3.45 -17.91 13.22
C LEU A 261 2.18 -18.62 13.71
N GLN A 262 1.85 -19.79 13.12
CA GLN A 262 0.70 -20.59 13.54
C GLN A 262 0.79 -20.99 15.00
N LYS A 263 1.97 -21.44 15.45
CA LYS A 263 2.20 -21.74 16.88
C LYS A 263 1.94 -20.53 17.78
N ALA A 264 2.27 -19.33 17.35
CA ALA A 264 2.02 -18.09 18.08
C ALA A 264 0.52 -17.75 18.09
N VAL A 265 -0.17 -17.93 16.97
CA VAL A 265 -1.65 -17.80 16.88
C VAL A 265 -2.34 -18.76 17.81
N ASP A 266 -1.98 -20.05 17.77
CA ASP A 266 -2.60 -21.10 18.59
C ASP A 266 -2.41 -20.87 20.10
N LYS A 267 -1.29 -20.25 20.50
CA LYS A 267 -1.02 -19.85 21.88
C LYS A 267 -1.73 -18.55 22.28
N GLY A 268 -2.37 -17.85 21.35
CA GLY A 268 -2.94 -16.53 21.54
C GLY A 268 -1.89 -15.45 21.80
N GLN A 269 -0.67 -15.63 21.32
CA GLN A 269 0.41 -14.64 21.40
C GLN A 269 0.10 -13.47 20.48
N ILE A 270 -0.24 -13.74 19.22
CA ILE A 270 -0.67 -12.76 18.23
C ILE A 270 -2.13 -12.40 18.52
N ARG A 271 -2.42 -11.10 18.68
CA ARG A 271 -3.77 -10.59 18.89
C ARG A 271 -4.58 -10.63 17.61
N ARG A 272 -4.04 -10.08 16.52
CA ARG A 272 -4.66 -10.09 15.19
C ARG A 272 -3.67 -9.70 14.09
N PHE A 273 -4.08 -9.94 12.85
CA PHE A 273 -3.46 -9.42 11.64
C PHE A 273 -4.28 -8.22 11.14
N THR A 274 -3.61 -7.20 10.60
CA THR A 274 -4.23 -5.92 10.21
C THR A 274 -3.65 -5.38 8.90
N GLY A 275 -4.42 -4.56 8.19
CA GLY A 275 -3.90 -3.62 7.20
C GLY A 275 -3.42 -2.34 7.91
N ASN A 276 -3.66 -1.15 7.34
CA ASN A 276 -3.30 0.14 7.98
C ASN A 276 -3.99 0.40 9.33
N ASP A 277 -5.06 -0.30 9.64
CA ASP A 277 -5.82 -0.15 10.90
C ASP A 277 -5.02 -0.52 12.16
N TYR A 278 -3.79 -1.09 12.05
CA TYR A 278 -2.87 -1.25 13.18
C TYR A 278 -2.51 0.08 13.85
N THR A 279 -2.56 1.19 13.13
CA THR A 279 -2.25 2.54 13.65
C THR A 279 -3.14 2.90 14.85
N SER A 280 -4.40 2.51 14.81
CA SER A 280 -5.35 2.69 15.91
C SER A 280 -4.98 1.82 17.13
N ASP A 281 -4.60 0.55 16.90
CA ASP A 281 -4.30 -0.39 17.98
C ASP A 281 -2.99 -0.05 18.70
N ILE A 282 -1.96 0.36 17.97
CA ILE A 282 -0.69 0.74 18.57
C ILE A 282 -0.82 2.06 19.35
N THR A 283 -1.62 2.99 18.85
CA THR A 283 -1.87 4.28 19.51
C THR A 283 -2.68 4.11 20.79
N SER A 284 -3.70 3.24 20.79
CA SER A 284 -4.49 2.94 21.97
C SER A 284 -3.74 2.12 23.02
N GLY A 285 -2.67 1.42 22.62
CA GLY A 285 -1.94 0.46 23.45
C GLY A 285 -2.55 -0.95 23.48
N ASP A 286 -3.54 -1.22 22.62
CA ASP A 286 -4.07 -2.56 22.36
C ASP A 286 -2.99 -3.47 21.78
N PHE A 287 -2.14 -2.93 20.90
CA PHE A 287 -0.84 -3.50 20.59
C PHE A 287 0.25 -2.85 21.46
N ALA A 288 1.07 -3.68 22.10
CA ALA A 288 2.32 -3.24 22.72
C ALA A 288 3.44 -3.12 21.67
N ALA A 289 3.42 -4.02 20.68
CA ALA A 289 4.30 -3.99 19.51
C ALA A 289 3.59 -4.60 18.30
N CYS A 290 3.96 -4.16 17.09
CA CYS A 290 3.46 -4.73 15.85
C CYS A 290 4.46 -4.57 14.71
N ILE A 291 4.34 -5.42 13.69
CA ILE A 291 4.94 -5.16 12.38
C ILE A 291 4.17 -4.00 11.77
N ALA A 292 4.88 -3.00 11.23
CA ALA A 292 4.30 -1.73 10.79
C ALA A 292 5.11 -1.12 9.64
N TRP A 293 4.49 -0.23 8.88
CA TRP A 293 5.18 0.56 7.85
C TRP A 293 5.79 1.82 8.47
N ALA A 294 7.04 2.06 8.16
CA ALA A 294 7.85 3.08 8.81
C ALA A 294 7.29 4.50 8.67
N GLY A 295 6.70 4.84 7.51
CA GLY A 295 6.09 6.15 7.27
C GLY A 295 4.97 6.46 8.25
N ASP A 296 4.04 5.51 8.43
CA ASP A 296 2.94 5.64 9.40
C ASP A 296 3.49 5.83 10.82
N VAL A 297 4.51 5.05 11.19
CA VAL A 297 5.10 5.14 12.54
C VAL A 297 5.76 6.50 12.78
N VAL A 298 6.41 7.08 11.76
CA VAL A 298 7.00 8.43 11.86
C VAL A 298 5.88 9.47 12.07
N GLN A 299 4.76 9.35 11.35
CA GLN A 299 3.60 10.23 11.55
C GLN A 299 3.00 10.06 12.95
N LEU A 300 2.76 8.83 13.38
CA LEU A 300 2.22 8.54 14.72
C LEU A 300 3.12 9.05 15.84
N LYS A 301 4.44 8.93 15.68
CA LYS A 301 5.43 9.42 16.65
C LYS A 301 5.39 10.94 16.81
N ALA A 302 5.07 11.69 15.76
CA ALA A 302 4.93 13.13 15.83
C ALA A 302 3.75 13.55 16.74
N ASP A 303 2.67 12.78 16.72
CA ASP A 303 1.47 13.05 17.52
C ASP A 303 1.48 12.35 18.90
N SER A 304 2.22 11.26 19.03
CA SER A 304 2.28 10.45 20.26
C SER A 304 3.73 10.06 20.60
N PRO A 305 4.37 10.71 21.58
CA PRO A 305 5.76 10.43 21.95
C PRO A 305 5.98 9.05 22.56
N ASP A 306 4.92 8.36 22.92
CA ASP A 306 4.97 6.97 23.42
C ASP A 306 5.15 5.95 22.29
N ILE A 307 4.85 6.33 21.04
CA ILE A 307 5.08 5.48 19.87
C ILE A 307 6.54 5.62 19.42
N ASP A 308 7.16 4.50 19.15
CA ASP A 308 8.50 4.44 18.56
C ASP A 308 8.65 3.15 17.72
N PHE A 309 9.79 2.96 17.12
CA PHE A 309 10.08 1.78 16.30
C PHE A 309 11.52 1.31 16.49
N VAL A 310 11.76 0.08 16.06
CA VAL A 310 13.09 -0.51 15.95
C VAL A 310 13.24 -1.20 14.60
N ILE A 311 14.44 -1.10 14.04
CA ILE A 311 14.88 -1.90 12.90
C ILE A 311 15.67 -3.06 13.48
N PRO A 312 15.19 -4.30 13.34
CA PRO A 312 15.93 -5.47 13.85
C PRO A 312 17.33 -5.58 13.29
N ASP A 313 18.24 -6.19 14.05
CA ASP A 313 19.59 -6.46 13.54
C ASP A 313 19.59 -7.45 12.38
N SER A 314 18.59 -8.32 12.30
CA SER A 314 18.36 -9.22 11.16
C SER A 314 18.00 -8.51 9.85
N GLY A 315 17.71 -7.20 9.89
CA GLY A 315 17.28 -6.41 8.76
C GLY A 315 15.77 -6.11 8.74
N TYR A 316 15.32 -5.50 7.64
CA TYR A 316 13.94 -5.09 7.43
C TYR A 316 13.51 -5.31 5.98
N MET A 317 12.19 -5.43 5.77
CA MET A 317 11.64 -5.60 4.42
C MET A 317 11.47 -4.26 3.72
N THR A 318 11.75 -4.25 2.41
CA THR A 318 11.48 -3.11 1.53
C THR A 318 10.68 -3.53 0.32
N SER A 319 9.77 -2.64 -0.10
CA SER A 319 8.97 -2.75 -1.30
C SER A 319 8.69 -1.36 -1.87
N SER A 320 7.86 -1.24 -2.88
CA SER A 320 7.32 0.04 -3.34
C SER A 320 5.83 -0.06 -3.63
N ASP A 321 5.13 1.04 -3.41
CA ASP A 321 3.81 1.24 -3.96
C ASP A 321 3.91 1.93 -5.29
N ASN A 322 3.14 1.49 -6.27
CA ASN A 322 3.31 1.87 -7.65
C ASN A 322 2.02 2.44 -8.23
N MET A 323 2.15 3.56 -8.91
CA MET A 323 1.10 4.17 -9.71
C MET A 323 0.87 3.36 -10.98
N LEU A 324 -0.37 2.98 -11.24
CA LEU A 324 -0.82 2.16 -12.36
C LEU A 324 -2.06 2.76 -12.99
N ILE A 325 -2.20 2.62 -14.30
CA ILE A 325 -3.40 3.04 -15.04
C ILE A 325 -4.19 1.78 -15.42
N PRO A 326 -5.36 1.53 -14.82
CA PRO A 326 -6.18 0.37 -15.13
C PRO A 326 -6.60 0.33 -16.60
N ASN A 327 -6.83 -0.89 -17.12
CA ASN A 327 -7.46 -1.02 -18.43
C ASN A 327 -8.81 -0.29 -18.46
N LYS A 328 -9.13 0.30 -19.62
CA LYS A 328 -10.36 1.09 -19.83
C LYS A 328 -10.45 2.39 -19.01
N ALA A 329 -9.39 2.79 -18.30
CA ALA A 329 -9.30 4.16 -17.75
C ALA A 329 -9.44 5.17 -18.89
N ARG A 330 -10.28 6.18 -18.70
CA ARG A 330 -10.68 7.12 -19.75
C ARG A 330 -9.79 8.34 -19.88
N HIS A 331 -8.98 8.64 -18.84
CA HIS A 331 -8.17 9.85 -18.78
C HIS A 331 -6.68 9.51 -18.64
N LYS A 332 -6.20 8.59 -19.49
CA LYS A 332 -4.81 8.06 -19.44
C LYS A 332 -3.77 9.17 -19.49
N ALA A 333 -3.85 10.07 -20.48
CA ALA A 333 -2.85 11.13 -20.64
C ALA A 333 -2.88 12.15 -19.47
N ASN A 334 -4.05 12.37 -18.85
CA ASN A 334 -4.12 13.21 -17.64
C ASN A 334 -3.48 12.52 -16.44
N ALA A 335 -3.69 11.19 -16.29
CA ALA A 335 -3.07 10.40 -15.23
C ALA A 335 -1.53 10.34 -15.39
N GLU A 336 -1.03 10.18 -16.60
CA GLU A 336 0.41 10.24 -16.93
C GLU A 336 1.02 11.58 -16.57
N ARG A 337 0.33 12.70 -16.83
CA ARG A 337 0.78 14.04 -16.42
C ARG A 337 0.81 14.19 -14.88
N LEU A 338 -0.12 13.56 -14.16
CA LEU A 338 -0.11 13.56 -12.71
C LEU A 338 1.06 12.72 -12.17
N ILE A 339 1.35 11.58 -12.80
CA ILE A 339 2.55 10.78 -12.48
C ILE A 339 3.81 11.63 -12.66
N ASP A 340 3.97 12.26 -13.82
CA ASP A 340 5.16 13.05 -14.15
C ASP A 340 5.36 14.26 -13.21
N TYR A 341 4.26 14.91 -12.81
CA TYR A 341 4.27 16.02 -11.85
C TYR A 341 4.88 15.63 -10.51
N TYR A 342 4.53 14.44 -9.97
CA TYR A 342 5.09 13.99 -8.70
C TYR A 342 6.55 13.55 -8.79
N TYR A 343 7.13 13.51 -9.98
CA TYR A 343 8.56 13.32 -10.19
C TYR A 343 9.34 14.63 -10.36
N GLU A 344 8.69 15.79 -10.27
CA GLU A 344 9.39 17.06 -10.07
C GLU A 344 9.88 17.12 -8.59
N PRO A 345 11.13 17.58 -8.32
CA PRO A 345 11.68 17.56 -6.95
C PRO A 345 10.87 18.34 -5.92
N GLN A 346 10.21 19.46 -6.30
CA GLN A 346 9.45 20.29 -5.36
C GLN A 346 8.15 19.62 -4.89
N PRO A 347 7.23 19.14 -5.76
CA PRO A 347 6.04 18.42 -5.32
C PRO A 347 6.41 17.12 -4.59
N ALA A 348 7.45 16.41 -5.05
CA ALA A 348 7.95 15.21 -4.38
C ALA A 348 8.42 15.50 -2.96
N ALA A 349 9.15 16.60 -2.75
CA ALA A 349 9.61 17.02 -1.43
C ALA A 349 8.45 17.40 -0.50
N GLN A 350 7.45 18.11 -1.03
CA GLN A 350 6.28 18.50 -0.26
C GLN A 350 5.47 17.28 0.19
N LEU A 351 5.27 16.32 -0.71
CA LEU A 351 4.63 15.06 -0.38
C LEU A 351 5.45 14.26 0.65
N ALA A 352 6.76 14.09 0.43
CA ALA A 352 7.65 13.33 1.32
C ALA A 352 7.72 13.93 2.72
N ALA A 353 7.71 15.27 2.85
CA ALA A 353 7.67 15.95 4.14
C ALA A 353 6.40 15.63 4.94
N TYR A 354 5.29 15.35 4.26
CA TYR A 354 4.02 15.04 4.89
C TYR A 354 3.88 13.57 5.22
N ILE A 355 4.04 12.68 4.20
CA ILE A 355 3.77 11.25 4.37
C ILE A 355 4.91 10.45 5.00
N ASN A 356 6.15 10.98 5.00
CA ASN A 356 7.35 10.39 5.64
C ASN A 356 7.77 9.00 5.13
N TYR A 357 7.42 8.66 3.90
CA TYR A 357 7.84 7.43 3.22
C TYR A 357 9.10 7.65 2.39
N VAL A 358 9.74 6.55 1.94
CA VAL A 358 10.93 6.64 1.10
C VAL A 358 10.60 7.29 -0.24
N CYS A 359 11.15 8.48 -0.48
CA CYS A 359 10.89 9.22 -1.71
C CYS A 359 11.62 8.58 -2.91
N PRO A 360 10.92 8.25 -4.00
CA PRO A 360 11.54 7.62 -5.17
C PRO A 360 12.21 8.62 -6.13
N VAL A 361 12.28 9.91 -5.78
CA VAL A 361 12.70 10.99 -6.69
C VAL A 361 14.11 11.47 -6.34
N ASP A 362 15.04 11.34 -7.28
CA ASP A 362 16.37 11.92 -7.15
C ASP A 362 16.32 13.46 -7.13
N GLY A 363 17.22 14.09 -6.38
CA GLY A 363 17.27 15.55 -6.25
C GLY A 363 16.24 16.14 -5.28
N VAL A 364 15.44 15.32 -4.61
CA VAL A 364 14.43 15.77 -3.64
C VAL A 364 15.02 16.39 -2.37
N GLN A 365 16.18 15.89 -1.91
CA GLN A 365 16.73 16.23 -0.59
C GLN A 365 16.98 17.75 -0.39
N PRO A 366 17.50 18.54 -1.35
CA PRO A 366 17.64 20.00 -1.18
C PRO A 366 16.30 20.72 -1.06
N GLU A 367 15.26 20.28 -1.75
CA GLU A 367 13.90 20.84 -1.66
C GLU A 367 13.24 20.45 -0.33
N LEU A 368 13.39 19.19 0.08
CA LEU A 368 12.90 18.72 1.37
C LEU A 368 13.56 19.45 2.54
N ALA A 369 14.86 19.77 2.45
CA ALA A 369 15.57 20.52 3.48
C ALA A 369 15.08 21.95 3.65
N LYS A 370 14.45 22.56 2.64
CA LYS A 370 13.83 23.90 2.74
C LYS A 370 12.49 23.83 3.50
N ILE A 371 11.79 22.70 3.41
CA ILE A 371 10.47 22.46 4.02
C ILE A 371 10.65 21.92 5.44
N ASP A 372 11.39 20.81 5.56
CA ASP A 372 11.68 20.12 6.81
C ASP A 372 13.13 19.63 6.83
N PRO A 373 14.06 20.35 7.49
CA PRO A 373 15.46 19.93 7.61
C PRO A 373 15.67 18.61 8.38
N ALA A 374 14.71 18.22 9.24
CA ALA A 374 14.79 16.94 9.96
C ALA A 374 14.39 15.79 9.06
N ALA A 375 13.29 15.92 8.30
CA ALA A 375 12.87 14.94 7.31
C ALA A 375 13.95 14.69 6.24
N ALA A 376 14.63 15.74 5.77
CA ALA A 376 15.72 15.63 4.79
C ALA A 376 16.95 14.84 5.29
N LYS A 377 17.06 14.63 6.60
CA LYS A 377 18.11 13.82 7.25
C LYS A 377 17.58 12.49 7.79
N ASN A 378 16.29 12.24 7.67
CA ASN A 378 15.68 11.02 8.17
C ASN A 378 15.96 9.86 7.20
N PRO A 379 16.70 8.81 7.62
CA PRO A 379 17.03 7.68 6.74
C PRO A 379 15.82 6.83 6.34
N LEU A 380 14.67 6.99 7.00
CA LEU A 380 13.41 6.36 6.59
C LEU A 380 12.74 7.06 5.40
N ILE A 381 13.14 8.30 5.09
CA ILE A 381 12.64 9.08 3.93
C ILE A 381 13.72 9.12 2.85
N ILE A 382 14.98 9.31 3.25
CA ILE A 382 16.16 9.34 2.38
C ILE A 382 17.16 8.29 2.91
N PRO A 383 17.02 7.02 2.53
CA PRO A 383 17.84 5.93 3.07
C PRO A 383 19.33 6.13 2.76
N ASP A 384 20.14 6.16 3.80
CA ASP A 384 21.59 6.14 3.67
C ASP A 384 22.13 4.72 3.37
N LYS A 385 23.46 4.62 3.17
CA LYS A 385 24.10 3.33 2.87
C LYS A 385 23.95 2.30 3.99
N ALA A 386 23.91 2.73 5.25
CA ALA A 386 23.77 1.84 6.40
C ALA A 386 22.33 1.25 6.45
N MET A 387 21.34 2.06 6.19
CA MET A 387 19.95 1.61 6.02
C MET A 387 19.81 0.65 4.84
N GLN A 388 20.33 1.04 3.67
CA GLN A 388 20.25 0.21 2.47
C GLN A 388 20.93 -1.16 2.67
N ALA A 389 22.01 -1.24 3.44
CA ALA A 389 22.71 -2.49 3.72
C ALA A 389 21.89 -3.50 4.57
N LYS A 390 20.88 -3.02 5.32
CA LYS A 390 19.95 -3.84 6.13
C LYS A 390 18.64 -4.13 5.41
N SER A 391 18.44 -3.60 4.20
CA SER A 391 17.20 -3.75 3.46
C SER A 391 17.15 -5.08 2.70
N HIS A 392 15.97 -5.71 2.70
CA HIS A 392 15.71 -6.96 1.99
C HIS A 392 14.39 -6.85 1.22
N SER A 393 14.37 -7.40 0.03
CA SER A 393 13.12 -7.52 -0.76
C SER A 393 12.64 -8.97 -0.76
N PHE A 394 11.34 -9.15 -0.79
CA PHE A 394 10.77 -10.47 -0.99
C PHE A 394 10.97 -10.89 -2.45
N ARG A 395 11.38 -12.15 -2.69
CA ARG A 395 11.57 -12.63 -4.07
C ARG A 395 10.28 -12.60 -4.87
N SER A 396 10.39 -12.37 -6.16
CA SER A 396 9.25 -12.56 -7.06
C SER A 396 8.75 -14.00 -7.04
N LEU A 397 7.43 -14.16 -6.99
CA LEU A 397 6.77 -15.46 -6.97
C LEU A 397 6.20 -15.78 -8.36
N SER A 398 6.32 -17.03 -8.78
CA SER A 398 5.51 -17.53 -9.90
C SER A 398 4.02 -17.52 -9.53
N ALA A 399 3.13 -17.54 -10.52
CA ALA A 399 1.68 -17.55 -10.27
C ALA A 399 1.23 -18.75 -9.41
N THR A 400 1.91 -19.90 -9.54
CA THR A 400 1.63 -21.09 -8.75
C THR A 400 2.06 -20.93 -7.31
N GLU A 401 3.30 -20.45 -7.07
CA GLU A 401 3.80 -20.17 -5.72
C GLU A 401 2.97 -19.08 -5.03
N GLU A 402 2.66 -18.01 -5.75
CA GLU A 402 1.83 -16.91 -5.24
C GLU A 402 0.48 -17.44 -4.74
N THR A 403 -0.21 -18.25 -5.55
CA THR A 403 -1.49 -18.87 -5.17
C THR A 403 -1.33 -19.78 -3.95
N ALA A 404 -0.29 -20.62 -3.92
CA ALA A 404 -0.07 -21.57 -2.85
C ALA A 404 0.30 -20.89 -1.52
N TYR A 405 1.17 -19.90 -1.56
CA TYR A 405 1.63 -19.17 -0.37
C TYR A 405 0.54 -18.27 0.20
N GLU A 406 -0.18 -17.54 -0.66
CA GLU A 406 -1.32 -16.74 -0.23
C GLU A 406 -2.41 -17.57 0.42
N ALA A 407 -2.72 -18.78 -0.13
CA ALA A 407 -3.69 -19.69 0.48
C ALA A 407 -3.25 -20.19 1.87
N GLN A 408 -1.95 -20.46 2.06
CA GLN A 408 -1.42 -20.85 3.37
C GLN A 408 -1.47 -19.68 4.35
N PHE A 409 -1.13 -18.49 3.89
CA PHE A 409 -1.14 -17.27 4.71
C PHE A 409 -2.57 -16.84 5.07
N ALA A 410 -3.50 -16.90 4.12
CA ALA A 410 -4.92 -16.63 4.39
C ALA A 410 -5.50 -17.58 5.46
N LYS A 411 -5.12 -18.87 5.39
CA LYS A 411 -5.50 -19.84 6.43
C LYS A 411 -4.93 -19.47 7.81
N LEU A 412 -3.69 -18.97 7.87
CA LEU A 412 -3.05 -18.53 9.10
C LEU A 412 -3.77 -17.31 9.69
N THR A 413 -4.12 -16.33 8.85
CA THR A 413 -4.76 -15.07 9.29
C THR A 413 -6.25 -15.21 9.56
N GLY A 414 -6.88 -16.30 9.12
CA GLY A 414 -8.33 -16.54 9.21
C GLY A 414 -9.14 -15.76 8.17
N ALA A 415 -8.50 -15.35 7.06
CA ALA A 415 -9.11 -14.57 5.98
C ALA A 415 -9.74 -15.48 4.90
#